data_3d6b42cc2e2dca0febca607776cd0739
#
_entry.id   3d6b42cc2e2dca0febca607776cd0739
#
_cell.length_a   1.000
_cell.length_b   1.000
_cell.length_c   1.000
_cell.angle_alpha   90.00
_cell.angle_beta   90.00
_cell.angle_gamma   90.00
#
_symmetry.space_group_name_H-M   'P 1'
#
loop_
_entity.id
_entity.type
_entity.pdbx_description
1 polymer ?
#
loop_
_entity_poly.entity_id
_entity_poly.type
_entity_poly.pdbx_seq_one_letter_code
_entity_poly.pdbx_strand_id
1 'polypeptide(L)'
;LKSYGVRPAFGKSYTQPFNIQTGIQLGPLNNAIINKDTLVVQTDYLPLFFSANGTFSGEVVFAGYGFQINEKELKWNDYEGIDVKDKWVIVMRHSPERNLPHSIYAPYSSLHKKMLVAKDNGAKGIIFVSQIEDEELYPLKYVSGYKNNEAPAIILSKNKANQIFKRVGWSTKKIQDEMNQTLKPLNFQLGILNFNATINLEPIIKKGANVVGEIRSRNRQYRDEYILIGAHFDHIGMGGVGSGSRLPNEYQVHPGADDNASGTAGLLELAQKLSSNINNLKRSVLFVGFDAEEKGLLGSKHFIESSPVKIENITTMINMDMIGRMSDSSYTVGGVGTSPLFEHLLDSLKKGRPFNLVMNKPGFGPSDHATFYTKDIPVLFFFSGVHDEYHTPADTWQLINLRGEKHILDYIYDLTYYLSRAPKRPAFQKAGPKEGQMGAPKKFKVSFGIVPSYNSTEKGLEVDGISRGDGPAAKAGIIKGDVIKAINEKPINDIYEYMDRLSTLKKGVTVPVLIERENKEIVLDVTF
;
A
#
# COMPACT_ATOMS: atom_id res chain seq x y z
N LEU A 1 1.60 -10.53 28.39
CA LEU A 1 0.43 -9.80 28.90
C LEU A 1 -0.13 -10.46 30.17
N LYS A 2 -0.38 -11.76 30.17
CA LYS A 2 -0.97 -12.49 31.34
C LYS A 2 -0.12 -12.35 32.60
N SER A 3 1.20 -12.48 32.51
CA SER A 3 2.13 -12.35 33.64
C SER A 3 2.13 -10.95 34.25
N TYR A 4 1.74 -9.94 33.49
CA TYR A 4 1.64 -8.54 33.96
C TYR A 4 0.25 -8.18 34.54
N GLY A 5 -0.68 -9.15 34.60
CA GLY A 5 -2.03 -8.90 35.10
C GLY A 5 -2.97 -8.22 34.12
N VAL A 6 -2.56 -8.06 32.84
CA VAL A 6 -3.43 -7.61 31.77
C VAL A 6 -4.46 -8.70 31.48
N ARG A 7 -5.73 -8.35 31.35
CA ARG A 7 -6.82 -9.31 31.10
C ARG A 7 -6.98 -9.60 29.61
N PRO A 8 -7.45 -10.79 29.23
CA PRO A 8 -7.85 -11.05 27.86
C PRO A 8 -9.10 -10.23 27.49
N ALA A 9 -9.12 -9.65 26.28
CA ALA A 9 -10.22 -8.81 25.85
C ALA A 9 -11.40 -9.59 25.25
N PHE A 10 -11.21 -10.85 24.85
CA PHE A 10 -12.24 -11.73 24.30
C PHE A 10 -12.59 -12.85 25.29
N GLY A 11 -13.25 -12.50 26.38
CA GLY A 11 -13.64 -13.44 27.43
C GLY A 11 -12.41 -14.07 28.12
N LYS A 12 -12.02 -15.29 27.72
CA LYS A 12 -10.81 -15.97 28.24
C LYS A 12 -9.65 -15.95 27.25
N SER A 13 -9.83 -15.39 26.04
CA SER A 13 -8.84 -15.37 24.97
C SER A 13 -8.23 -13.99 24.79
N TYR A 14 -6.92 -13.96 24.57
CA TYR A 14 -6.20 -12.77 24.07
C TYR A 14 -6.26 -12.66 22.55
N THR A 15 -6.56 -13.75 21.84
CA THR A 15 -6.48 -13.79 20.38
C THR A 15 -7.82 -13.46 19.75
N GLN A 16 -7.76 -12.64 18.72
CA GLN A 16 -8.85 -12.32 17.81
C GLN A 16 -8.51 -12.92 16.44
N PRO A 17 -8.96 -14.16 16.14
CA PRO A 17 -8.60 -14.83 14.90
C PRO A 17 -9.33 -14.24 13.71
N PHE A 18 -8.66 -14.20 12.55
CA PHE A 18 -9.24 -13.79 11.28
C PHE A 18 -8.58 -14.52 10.10
N ASN A 19 -9.21 -14.44 8.95
CA ASN A 19 -8.69 -15.07 7.74
C ASN A 19 -7.84 -14.07 6.93
N ILE A 20 -6.68 -14.53 6.49
CA ILE A 20 -5.77 -13.79 5.63
C ILE A 20 -5.68 -14.50 4.29
N GLN A 21 -6.09 -13.85 3.21
CA GLN A 21 -5.81 -14.37 1.88
C GLN A 21 -4.34 -14.15 1.54
N THR A 22 -3.59 -15.23 1.46
CA THR A 22 -2.14 -15.21 1.17
C THR A 22 -1.81 -15.58 -0.26
N GLY A 23 -2.79 -16.07 -1.01
CA GLY A 23 -2.60 -16.51 -2.37
C GLY A 23 -3.90 -16.82 -3.07
N ILE A 24 -3.76 -17.35 -4.29
CA ILE A 24 -4.83 -17.86 -5.11
C ILE A 24 -4.33 -19.10 -5.87
N GLN A 25 -5.19 -20.07 -6.06
CA GLN A 25 -4.89 -21.30 -6.79
C GLN A 25 -6.01 -21.65 -7.77
N LEU A 26 -5.70 -22.51 -8.72
CA LEU A 26 -6.72 -23.09 -9.58
C LEU A 26 -7.54 -24.12 -8.81
N GLY A 27 -8.85 -23.95 -8.82
CA GLY A 27 -9.77 -24.97 -8.38
C GLY A 27 -9.95 -26.07 -9.46
N PRO A 28 -10.70 -27.14 -9.17
CA PRO A 28 -10.82 -28.31 -10.04
C PRO A 28 -11.71 -28.11 -11.28
N LEU A 29 -12.50 -27.05 -11.34
CA LEU A 29 -13.55 -26.89 -12.36
C LEU A 29 -13.14 -26.04 -13.56
N ASN A 30 -11.84 -25.67 -13.69
CA ASN A 30 -11.40 -24.86 -14.82
C ASN A 30 -11.50 -25.64 -16.13
N ASN A 31 -12.25 -25.08 -17.08
CA ASN A 31 -12.42 -25.61 -18.42
C ASN A 31 -12.61 -24.45 -19.40
N ALA A 32 -12.05 -24.58 -20.59
CA ALA A 32 -12.26 -23.61 -21.67
C ALA A 32 -12.37 -24.33 -23.02
N ILE A 33 -13.30 -23.87 -23.84
CA ILE A 33 -13.58 -24.43 -25.16
C ILE A 33 -13.71 -23.28 -26.16
N ILE A 34 -12.98 -23.34 -27.25
CA ILE A 34 -13.11 -22.43 -28.36
C ILE A 34 -13.70 -23.17 -29.56
N ASN A 35 -14.91 -22.81 -29.98
CA ASN A 35 -15.76 -23.59 -30.91
C ASN A 35 -15.91 -25.07 -30.44
N LYS A 36 -15.08 -26.00 -30.97
CA LYS A 36 -15.07 -27.42 -30.60
C LYS A 36 -13.76 -27.85 -29.96
N ASP A 37 -12.76 -26.96 -29.91
CA ASP A 37 -11.44 -27.29 -29.40
C ASP A 37 -11.37 -27.04 -27.89
N THR A 38 -11.14 -28.07 -27.11
CA THR A 38 -10.89 -27.95 -25.67
C THR A 38 -9.47 -27.47 -25.43
N LEU A 39 -9.35 -26.44 -24.60
CA LEU A 39 -8.08 -25.85 -24.20
C LEU A 39 -7.56 -26.49 -22.90
N VAL A 40 -6.26 -26.71 -22.85
CA VAL A 40 -5.57 -27.27 -21.66
C VAL A 40 -5.16 -26.14 -20.74
N VAL A 41 -5.67 -26.17 -19.49
CA VAL A 41 -5.30 -25.18 -18.47
C VAL A 41 -3.80 -25.27 -18.16
N GLN A 42 -3.14 -24.14 -17.89
CA GLN A 42 -1.70 -23.98 -17.68
C GLN A 42 -0.81 -24.23 -18.93
N THR A 43 -1.38 -24.69 -20.04
CA THR A 43 -0.67 -24.88 -21.30
C THR A 43 -1.21 -23.95 -22.38
N ASP A 44 -2.52 -23.97 -22.59
CA ASP A 44 -3.18 -23.17 -23.62
C ASP A 44 -3.75 -21.87 -23.05
N TYR A 45 -4.18 -21.89 -21.81
CA TYR A 45 -4.73 -20.72 -21.12
C TYR A 45 -4.53 -20.78 -19.61
N LEU A 46 -4.67 -19.60 -18.97
CA LEU A 46 -4.68 -19.46 -17.52
C LEU A 46 -5.65 -18.33 -17.12
N PRO A 47 -6.54 -18.53 -16.13
CA PRO A 47 -7.28 -17.43 -15.54
C PRO A 47 -6.35 -16.45 -14.83
N LEU A 48 -6.67 -15.17 -14.86
CA LEU A 48 -5.94 -14.15 -14.11
C LEU A 48 -6.46 -14.06 -12.67
N PHE A 49 -5.60 -13.73 -11.72
CA PHE A 49 -5.91 -13.73 -10.28
C PHE A 49 -7.11 -12.86 -9.89
N PHE A 50 -7.44 -11.86 -10.69
CA PHE A 50 -8.59 -10.96 -10.48
C PHE A 50 -9.85 -11.37 -11.27
N SER A 51 -9.82 -12.50 -11.95
CA SER A 51 -10.94 -12.99 -12.76
C SER A 51 -12.16 -13.33 -11.90
N ALA A 52 -13.35 -13.09 -12.44
CA ALA A 52 -14.59 -13.62 -11.89
C ALA A 52 -14.65 -15.14 -12.03
N ASN A 53 -15.16 -15.83 -11.00
CA ASN A 53 -15.51 -17.23 -11.05
C ASN A 53 -16.89 -17.43 -11.68
N GLY A 54 -17.06 -18.52 -12.41
CA GLY A 54 -18.33 -18.87 -13.05
C GLY A 54 -18.16 -19.47 -14.43
N THR A 55 -19.29 -19.70 -15.10
CA THR A 55 -19.32 -20.20 -16.50
C THR A 55 -19.82 -19.09 -17.41
N PHE A 56 -19.05 -18.80 -18.42
CA PHE A 56 -19.26 -17.66 -19.34
C PHE A 56 -19.16 -18.14 -20.77
N SER A 57 -20.15 -17.76 -21.59
CA SER A 57 -20.21 -18.11 -23.01
C SER A 57 -20.47 -16.87 -23.85
N GLY A 58 -19.87 -16.76 -25.00
CA GLY A 58 -20.11 -15.65 -25.94
C GLY A 58 -19.25 -15.73 -27.20
N GLU A 59 -19.63 -14.95 -28.18
CA GLU A 59 -18.80 -14.70 -29.36
C GLU A 59 -17.51 -13.98 -28.96
N VAL A 60 -16.51 -14.02 -29.85
CA VAL A 60 -15.20 -13.42 -29.61
C VAL A 60 -14.91 -12.37 -30.67
N VAL A 61 -14.43 -11.22 -30.22
CA VAL A 61 -13.96 -10.12 -31.09
C VAL A 61 -12.58 -9.65 -30.66
N PHE A 62 -11.86 -8.96 -31.53
CA PHE A 62 -10.56 -8.37 -31.22
C PHE A 62 -10.65 -6.85 -31.08
N ALA A 63 -10.09 -6.29 -30.02
CA ALA A 63 -10.06 -4.85 -29.73
C ALA A 63 -8.65 -4.39 -29.30
N GLY A 64 -7.72 -4.44 -30.22
CA GLY A 64 -6.40 -3.83 -30.11
C GLY A 64 -5.65 -4.07 -28.81
N TYR A 65 -5.24 -2.98 -28.16
CA TYR A 65 -4.67 -2.99 -26.82
C TYR A 65 -5.74 -2.93 -25.70
N GLY A 66 -7.03 -2.82 -26.06
CA GLY A 66 -8.13 -2.65 -25.11
C GLY A 66 -8.15 -1.26 -24.45
N PHE A 67 -7.71 -0.25 -25.15
CA PHE A 67 -7.67 1.12 -24.67
C PHE A 67 -8.92 1.91 -25.07
N GLN A 68 -9.39 2.73 -24.13
CA GLN A 68 -10.31 3.83 -24.39
C GLN A 68 -9.76 5.05 -23.67
N ILE A 69 -9.04 5.90 -24.39
CA ILE A 69 -8.31 7.06 -23.88
C ILE A 69 -8.82 8.30 -24.60
N ASN A 70 -9.26 9.29 -23.85
CA ASN A 70 -9.71 10.59 -24.37
C ASN A 70 -9.06 11.73 -23.57
N GLU A 71 -7.75 11.85 -23.73
CA GLU A 71 -6.95 12.91 -23.11
C GLU A 71 -6.61 13.99 -24.15
N LYS A 72 -6.20 15.16 -23.67
CA LYS A 72 -5.83 16.29 -24.55
C LYS A 72 -4.71 15.92 -25.55
N GLU A 73 -3.73 15.16 -25.09
CA GLU A 73 -2.52 14.81 -25.83
C GLU A 73 -2.53 13.36 -26.37
N LEU A 74 -3.52 12.53 -25.99
CA LEU A 74 -3.61 11.14 -26.38
C LEU A 74 -5.07 10.73 -26.58
N LYS A 75 -5.41 10.41 -27.80
CA LYS A 75 -6.71 9.82 -28.15
C LYS A 75 -6.50 8.43 -28.71
N TRP A 76 -7.17 7.45 -28.13
CA TRP A 76 -7.11 6.06 -28.57
C TRP A 76 -8.39 5.34 -28.14
N ASN A 77 -9.10 4.73 -29.09
CA ASN A 77 -10.31 3.98 -28.81
C ASN A 77 -10.35 2.69 -29.61
N ASP A 78 -9.98 1.57 -28.97
CA ASP A 78 -10.02 0.24 -29.59
C ASP A 78 -11.45 -0.32 -29.72
N TYR A 79 -12.43 0.32 -29.09
CA TYR A 79 -13.84 -0.11 -29.09
C TYR A 79 -14.70 0.65 -30.12
N GLU A 80 -14.13 1.61 -30.82
CA GLU A 80 -14.85 2.38 -31.82
C GLU A 80 -15.22 1.52 -33.03
N GLY A 81 -16.50 1.53 -33.41
CA GLY A 81 -17.00 0.82 -34.61
C GLY A 81 -17.11 -0.71 -34.44
N ILE A 82 -16.87 -1.27 -33.26
CA ILE A 82 -17.02 -2.70 -33.01
C ILE A 82 -18.03 -2.95 -31.87
N ASP A 83 -18.96 -3.88 -32.09
CA ASP A 83 -19.89 -4.32 -31.05
C ASP A 83 -19.25 -5.38 -30.18
N VAL A 84 -19.04 -5.05 -28.89
CA VAL A 84 -18.43 -5.93 -27.86
C VAL A 84 -19.46 -6.39 -26.81
N LYS A 85 -20.70 -5.92 -26.90
CA LYS A 85 -21.74 -6.22 -25.92
C LYS A 85 -21.98 -7.73 -25.83
N ASP A 86 -21.95 -8.25 -24.59
CA ASP A 86 -22.12 -9.66 -24.27
C ASP A 86 -21.11 -10.63 -24.95
N LYS A 87 -19.99 -10.11 -25.46
CA LYS A 87 -18.94 -10.87 -26.15
C LYS A 87 -17.66 -10.96 -25.31
N TRP A 88 -16.83 -11.93 -25.63
CA TRP A 88 -15.45 -11.98 -25.18
C TRP A 88 -14.58 -11.08 -26.06
N VAL A 89 -13.74 -10.29 -25.44
CA VAL A 89 -12.85 -9.37 -26.16
C VAL A 89 -11.41 -9.84 -26.02
N ILE A 90 -10.76 -10.18 -27.16
CA ILE A 90 -9.31 -10.42 -27.18
C ILE A 90 -8.60 -9.08 -27.26
N VAL A 91 -7.60 -8.87 -26.40
CA VAL A 91 -6.74 -7.68 -26.41
C VAL A 91 -5.28 -8.06 -26.26
N MET A 92 -4.41 -7.25 -26.88
CA MET A 92 -2.97 -7.39 -26.68
C MET A 92 -2.56 -6.94 -25.28
N ARG A 93 -1.63 -7.66 -24.66
CA ARG A 93 -0.94 -7.20 -23.44
C ARG A 93 -0.06 -5.99 -23.77
N HIS A 94 0.38 -5.27 -22.73
CA HIS A 94 1.26 -4.11 -22.85
C HIS A 94 0.65 -2.92 -23.63
N SER A 95 1.47 -2.22 -24.39
CA SER A 95 1.17 -1.01 -25.14
C SER A 95 2.17 -0.84 -26.29
N PRO A 96 1.97 0.10 -27.21
CA PRO A 96 2.92 0.39 -28.29
C PRO A 96 4.36 0.64 -27.82
N GLU A 97 4.51 1.35 -26.71
CA GLU A 97 5.80 1.76 -26.14
C GLU A 97 6.17 0.96 -24.88
N ARG A 98 5.95 -0.34 -24.86
CA ARG A 98 6.11 -1.18 -23.67
C ARG A 98 7.48 -1.10 -22.98
N ASN A 99 8.53 -0.87 -23.77
CA ASN A 99 9.92 -0.84 -23.29
C ASN A 99 10.32 0.53 -22.72
N LEU A 100 9.45 1.53 -22.84
CA LEU A 100 9.67 2.86 -22.31
C LEU A 100 9.06 2.96 -20.89
N PRO A 101 9.86 3.10 -19.83
CA PRO A 101 9.37 3.16 -18.45
C PRO A 101 8.34 4.27 -18.20
N HIS A 102 8.42 5.34 -18.99
CA HIS A 102 7.58 6.54 -18.88
C HIS A 102 6.70 6.76 -20.12
N SER A 103 6.31 5.68 -20.81
CA SER A 103 5.39 5.75 -21.94
C SER A 103 4.07 6.43 -21.53
N ILE A 104 3.54 7.29 -22.42
CA ILE A 104 2.21 7.92 -22.25
C ILE A 104 1.09 6.88 -22.16
N TYR A 105 1.31 5.66 -22.64
CA TYR A 105 0.37 4.53 -22.56
C TYR A 105 0.47 3.75 -21.23
N ALA A 106 1.55 3.91 -20.46
CA ALA A 106 1.77 3.16 -19.22
C ALA A 106 0.59 3.24 -18.23
N PRO A 107 -0.08 4.39 -18.02
CA PRO A 107 -1.26 4.51 -17.15
C PRO A 107 -2.45 3.63 -17.56
N TYR A 108 -2.51 3.17 -18.80
CA TYR A 108 -3.62 2.40 -19.38
C TYR A 108 -3.28 0.92 -19.58
N SER A 109 -2.02 0.52 -19.39
CA SER A 109 -1.48 -0.77 -19.82
C SER A 109 -1.71 -1.92 -18.85
N SER A 110 -2.17 -1.66 -17.58
CA SER A 110 -2.40 -2.74 -16.62
C SER A 110 -3.54 -3.66 -17.08
N LEU A 111 -3.38 -4.98 -16.87
CA LEU A 111 -4.38 -5.96 -17.28
C LEU A 111 -5.73 -5.71 -16.62
N HIS A 112 -5.74 -5.38 -15.32
CA HIS A 112 -6.96 -5.06 -14.59
C HIS A 112 -7.68 -3.83 -15.17
N LYS A 113 -6.96 -2.75 -15.51
CA LYS A 113 -7.58 -1.56 -16.11
C LYS A 113 -8.20 -1.86 -17.48
N LYS A 114 -7.53 -2.65 -18.31
CA LYS A 114 -8.07 -3.09 -19.61
C LYS A 114 -9.33 -3.94 -19.42
N MET A 115 -9.36 -4.78 -18.40
CA MET A 115 -10.57 -5.56 -18.06
C MET A 115 -11.73 -4.65 -17.66
N LEU A 116 -11.49 -3.62 -16.83
CA LEU A 116 -12.52 -2.65 -16.48
C LEU A 116 -13.04 -1.89 -17.71
N VAL A 117 -12.15 -1.43 -18.58
CA VAL A 117 -12.55 -0.76 -19.83
C VAL A 117 -13.40 -1.67 -20.70
N ALA A 118 -13.02 -2.95 -20.87
CA ALA A 118 -13.84 -3.91 -21.62
C ALA A 118 -15.23 -4.10 -21.02
N LYS A 119 -15.31 -4.27 -19.69
CA LYS A 119 -16.56 -4.37 -18.94
C LYS A 119 -17.44 -3.13 -19.11
N ASP A 120 -16.85 -1.92 -19.00
CA ASP A 120 -17.58 -0.66 -19.14
C ASP A 120 -18.15 -0.48 -20.56
N ASN A 121 -17.53 -1.09 -21.57
CA ASN A 121 -18.04 -1.18 -22.94
C ASN A 121 -19.04 -2.34 -23.14
N GLY A 122 -19.42 -3.05 -22.08
CA GLY A 122 -20.42 -4.12 -22.10
C GLY A 122 -19.88 -5.49 -22.47
N ALA A 123 -18.56 -5.69 -22.54
CA ALA A 123 -17.98 -7.00 -22.79
C ALA A 123 -18.31 -7.99 -21.66
N LYS A 124 -18.58 -9.24 -22.02
CA LYS A 124 -18.82 -10.33 -21.07
C LYS A 124 -17.53 -10.74 -20.36
N GLY A 125 -16.40 -10.72 -21.05
CA GLY A 125 -15.10 -11.09 -20.50
C GLY A 125 -13.96 -10.66 -21.40
N ILE A 126 -12.74 -10.83 -20.90
CA ILE A 126 -11.53 -10.40 -21.60
C ILE A 126 -10.52 -11.55 -21.71
N ILE A 127 -9.90 -11.63 -22.88
CA ILE A 127 -8.85 -12.58 -23.22
C ILE A 127 -7.59 -11.80 -23.55
N PHE A 128 -6.55 -11.98 -22.78
CA PHE A 128 -5.25 -11.36 -23.03
C PHE A 128 -4.36 -12.25 -23.88
N VAL A 129 -3.67 -11.65 -24.85
CA VAL A 129 -2.69 -12.32 -25.68
C VAL A 129 -1.38 -11.53 -25.73
N SER A 130 -0.25 -12.22 -25.92
CA SER A 130 1.06 -11.59 -26.01
C SER A 130 1.81 -12.09 -27.25
N GLN A 131 2.67 -11.22 -27.81
CA GLN A 131 3.63 -11.59 -28.84
C GLN A 131 4.97 -12.06 -28.24
N ILE A 132 5.24 -11.76 -26.96
CA ILE A 132 6.54 -11.99 -26.32
C ILE A 132 6.73 -13.48 -26.08
N GLU A 133 7.90 -14.01 -26.46
CA GLU A 133 8.20 -15.45 -26.39
C GLU A 133 8.39 -15.95 -24.96
N ASP A 134 9.02 -15.14 -24.13
CA ASP A 134 9.34 -15.52 -22.73
C ASP A 134 8.15 -15.35 -21.76
N GLU A 135 6.98 -14.94 -22.26
CA GLU A 135 5.79 -14.67 -21.43
C GLU A 135 4.56 -15.43 -21.96
N GLU A 136 4.67 -16.72 -22.23
CA GLU A 136 3.55 -17.48 -22.83
C GLU A 136 2.27 -17.41 -21.99
N LEU A 137 2.37 -17.68 -20.70
CA LEU A 137 1.26 -17.49 -19.76
C LEU A 137 1.74 -16.65 -18.57
N TYR A 138 0.97 -15.62 -18.22
CA TYR A 138 1.21 -14.83 -17.02
C TYR A 138 0.94 -15.68 -15.79
N PRO A 139 1.90 -15.84 -14.84
CA PRO A 139 1.71 -16.71 -13.71
C PRO A 139 0.52 -16.28 -12.85
N LEU A 140 -0.19 -17.25 -12.31
CA LEU A 140 -1.27 -17.00 -11.35
C LEU A 140 -0.65 -16.50 -10.02
N LYS A 141 -0.49 -15.20 -9.91
CA LYS A 141 0.12 -14.54 -8.77
C LYS A 141 -0.89 -13.63 -8.10
N TYR A 142 -1.21 -13.94 -6.84
CA TYR A 142 -2.09 -13.09 -6.04
C TYR A 142 -1.44 -11.72 -5.78
N VAL A 143 -2.24 -10.68 -5.93
CA VAL A 143 -1.89 -9.31 -5.56
C VAL A 143 -3.01 -8.78 -4.66
N SER A 144 -2.65 -8.35 -3.46
CA SER A 144 -3.62 -7.79 -2.51
C SER A 144 -4.22 -6.48 -3.01
N GLY A 145 -5.43 -6.15 -2.55
CA GLY A 145 -6.11 -4.89 -2.90
C GLY A 145 -6.95 -4.93 -4.18
N TYR A 146 -6.90 -6.01 -4.96
CA TYR A 146 -7.82 -6.20 -6.07
C TYR A 146 -9.08 -6.93 -5.60
N LYS A 147 -10.25 -6.41 -5.94
CA LYS A 147 -11.50 -7.16 -5.81
C LYS A 147 -11.57 -8.20 -6.92
N ASN A 148 -11.69 -9.47 -6.54
CA ASN A 148 -12.02 -10.54 -7.46
C ASN A 148 -13.51 -10.40 -7.82
N ASN A 149 -13.89 -10.82 -9.05
CA ASN A 149 -15.29 -10.99 -9.51
C ASN A 149 -15.93 -9.82 -10.26
N GLU A 150 -15.16 -8.96 -10.89
CA GLU A 150 -15.78 -7.91 -11.72
C GLU A 150 -16.15 -8.40 -13.12
N ALA A 151 -15.26 -9.16 -13.79
CA ALA A 151 -15.49 -9.80 -15.07
C ALA A 151 -14.54 -11.00 -15.25
N PRO A 152 -14.89 -12.01 -16.05
CA PRO A 152 -13.96 -13.10 -16.38
C PRO A 152 -12.79 -12.60 -17.20
N ALA A 153 -11.58 -12.97 -16.79
CA ALA A 153 -10.34 -12.55 -17.41
C ALA A 153 -9.36 -13.74 -17.50
N ILE A 154 -8.93 -14.04 -18.70
CA ILE A 154 -7.96 -15.12 -18.97
C ILE A 154 -6.82 -14.61 -19.84
N ILE A 155 -5.74 -15.37 -19.83
CA ILE A 155 -4.65 -15.23 -20.81
C ILE A 155 -4.58 -16.48 -21.66
N LEU A 156 -4.39 -16.31 -22.97
CA LEU A 156 -4.13 -17.40 -23.91
C LEU A 156 -2.65 -17.47 -24.26
N SER A 157 -2.15 -18.69 -24.49
CA SER A 157 -0.84 -18.88 -25.05
C SER A 157 -0.73 -18.27 -26.46
N LYS A 158 0.47 -17.82 -26.82
CA LYS A 158 0.77 -17.25 -28.13
C LYS A 158 0.38 -18.19 -29.26
N ASN A 159 0.60 -19.49 -29.06
CA ASN A 159 0.25 -20.50 -30.07
C ASN A 159 -1.26 -20.52 -30.32
N LYS A 160 -2.09 -20.58 -29.29
CA LYS A 160 -3.56 -20.56 -29.44
C LYS A 160 -4.07 -19.24 -30.00
N ALA A 161 -3.51 -18.12 -29.57
CA ALA A 161 -3.85 -16.81 -30.13
C ALA A 161 -3.57 -16.75 -31.65
N ASN A 162 -2.40 -17.26 -32.09
CA ASN A 162 -2.06 -17.31 -33.50
C ASN A 162 -2.97 -18.23 -34.34
N GLN A 163 -3.41 -19.37 -33.77
CA GLN A 163 -4.39 -20.24 -34.41
C GLN A 163 -5.72 -19.53 -34.66
N ILE A 164 -6.15 -18.69 -33.70
CA ILE A 164 -7.37 -17.87 -33.84
C ILE A 164 -7.18 -16.82 -34.93
N PHE A 165 -6.11 -16.02 -34.84
CA PHE A 165 -5.87 -14.91 -35.75
C PHE A 165 -5.59 -15.35 -37.22
N LYS A 166 -4.98 -16.53 -37.38
CA LYS A 166 -4.74 -17.11 -38.74
C LYS A 166 -6.02 -17.25 -39.55
N ARG A 167 -7.18 -17.47 -38.92
CA ARG A 167 -8.49 -17.60 -39.58
C ARG A 167 -8.90 -16.37 -40.36
N VAL A 168 -8.39 -15.19 -39.93
CA VAL A 168 -8.67 -13.88 -40.54
C VAL A 168 -7.42 -13.24 -41.16
N GLY A 169 -6.37 -14.03 -41.40
CA GLY A 169 -5.14 -13.57 -42.07
C GLY A 169 -4.16 -12.79 -41.19
N TRP A 170 -4.37 -12.80 -39.86
CA TRP A 170 -3.53 -12.11 -38.91
C TRP A 170 -2.66 -13.07 -38.07
N SER A 171 -1.72 -12.50 -37.33
CA SER A 171 -0.95 -13.13 -36.26
C SER A 171 -0.70 -12.12 -35.15
N THR A 172 -0.38 -12.59 -33.93
CA THR A 172 -0.04 -11.69 -32.82
C THR A 172 1.09 -10.72 -33.19
N LYS A 173 2.11 -11.20 -33.94
CA LYS A 173 3.22 -10.37 -34.41
C LYS A 173 2.74 -9.27 -35.38
N LYS A 174 1.98 -9.65 -36.42
CA LYS A 174 1.44 -8.70 -37.39
C LYS A 174 0.57 -7.62 -36.75
N ILE A 175 -0.29 -8.03 -35.81
CA ILE A 175 -1.17 -7.13 -35.05
C ILE A 175 -0.35 -6.12 -34.26
N GLN A 176 0.65 -6.61 -33.52
CA GLN A 176 1.49 -5.75 -32.68
C GLN A 176 2.35 -4.80 -33.52
N ASP A 177 2.97 -5.31 -34.58
CA ASP A 177 3.79 -4.52 -35.49
C ASP A 177 2.95 -3.39 -36.14
N GLU A 178 1.74 -3.69 -36.62
CA GLU A 178 0.82 -2.72 -37.21
C GLU A 178 0.47 -1.60 -36.23
N MET A 179 0.01 -1.96 -35.02
CA MET A 179 -0.38 -0.97 -34.00
C MET A 179 0.81 -0.15 -33.50
N ASN A 180 2.00 -0.74 -33.39
CA ASN A 180 3.20 -0.04 -32.93
C ASN A 180 3.77 0.92 -34.00
N GLN A 181 3.64 0.57 -35.28
CA GLN A 181 4.11 1.41 -36.39
C GLN A 181 3.14 2.56 -36.69
N THR A 182 1.84 2.26 -36.67
CA THR A 182 0.82 3.25 -37.04
C THR A 182 0.42 4.15 -35.87
N LEU A 183 0.61 3.68 -34.63
CA LEU A 183 0.10 4.29 -33.39
C LEU A 183 -1.40 4.58 -33.47
N LYS A 184 -2.16 3.65 -34.08
CA LYS A 184 -3.61 3.74 -34.26
C LYS A 184 -4.33 2.53 -33.65
N PRO A 185 -5.58 2.71 -33.18
CA PRO A 185 -6.45 1.61 -32.80
C PRO A 185 -6.62 0.59 -33.95
N LEU A 186 -6.72 -0.68 -33.56
CA LEU A 186 -6.99 -1.77 -34.50
C LEU A 186 -8.00 -2.72 -33.88
N ASN A 187 -9.16 -2.86 -34.52
CA ASN A 187 -10.17 -3.83 -34.08
C ASN A 187 -10.78 -4.54 -35.29
N PHE A 188 -11.27 -5.74 -35.09
CA PHE A 188 -11.96 -6.51 -36.13
C PHE A 188 -12.74 -7.69 -35.59
N GLN A 189 -13.70 -8.16 -36.40
CA GLN A 189 -14.45 -9.38 -36.13
C GLN A 189 -13.59 -10.62 -36.48
N LEU A 190 -13.73 -11.68 -35.68
CA LEU A 190 -13.01 -12.94 -35.86
C LEU A 190 -13.83 -14.00 -36.61
N GLY A 191 -14.92 -13.59 -37.28
CA GLY A 191 -15.92 -14.47 -37.83
C GLY A 191 -16.77 -15.13 -36.71
N ILE A 192 -17.43 -16.24 -37.05
CA ILE A 192 -18.18 -16.99 -36.02
C ILE A 192 -17.19 -17.77 -35.16
N LEU A 193 -16.88 -17.21 -34.00
CA LEU A 193 -15.99 -17.79 -33.01
C LEU A 193 -16.64 -17.69 -31.62
N ASN A 194 -17.00 -18.85 -31.06
CA ASN A 194 -17.60 -18.94 -29.73
C ASN A 194 -16.55 -19.40 -28.72
N PHE A 195 -16.52 -18.74 -27.59
CA PHE A 195 -15.68 -19.09 -26.45
C PHE A 195 -16.54 -19.37 -25.23
N ASN A 196 -16.34 -20.54 -24.63
CA ASN A 196 -16.98 -20.95 -23.41
C ASN A 196 -15.89 -21.23 -22.38
N ALA A 197 -15.98 -20.62 -21.22
CA ALA A 197 -15.03 -20.87 -20.13
C ALA A 197 -15.75 -21.02 -18.80
N THR A 198 -15.37 -22.04 -18.05
CA THR A 198 -15.63 -22.15 -16.62
C THR A 198 -14.34 -21.78 -15.89
N ILE A 199 -14.42 -20.77 -15.06
CA ILE A 199 -13.30 -20.27 -14.26
C ILE A 199 -13.58 -20.58 -12.82
N ASN A 200 -12.65 -21.25 -12.18
CA ASN A 200 -12.71 -21.62 -10.77
C ASN A 200 -11.34 -21.29 -10.12
N LEU A 201 -11.30 -20.20 -9.42
CA LEU A 201 -10.16 -19.74 -8.65
C LEU A 201 -10.49 -19.84 -7.15
N GLU A 202 -9.62 -20.45 -6.40
CA GLU A 202 -9.78 -20.65 -4.96
C GLU A 202 -8.77 -19.80 -4.19
N PRO A 203 -9.21 -19.01 -3.21
CA PRO A 203 -8.30 -18.27 -2.35
C PRO A 203 -7.53 -19.22 -1.44
N ILE A 204 -6.23 -19.00 -1.31
CA ILE A 204 -5.41 -19.67 -0.29
C ILE A 204 -5.54 -18.84 0.98
N ILE A 205 -6.26 -19.40 1.95
CA ILE A 205 -6.55 -18.73 3.22
C ILE A 205 -5.63 -19.29 4.32
N LYS A 206 -4.97 -18.38 5.02
CA LYS A 206 -4.26 -18.66 6.27
C LYS A 206 -5.01 -18.01 7.43
N LYS A 207 -4.83 -18.53 8.62
CA LYS A 207 -5.36 -17.90 9.84
C LYS A 207 -4.29 -17.04 10.45
N GLY A 208 -4.62 -15.79 10.70
CA GLY A 208 -3.91 -14.86 11.54
C GLY A 208 -4.70 -14.56 12.80
N ALA A 209 -4.12 -13.81 13.73
CA ALA A 209 -4.84 -13.38 14.91
C ALA A 209 -4.20 -12.13 15.53
N ASN A 210 -4.97 -11.08 15.76
CA ASN A 210 -4.54 -10.02 16.65
C ASN A 210 -4.44 -10.54 18.10
N VAL A 211 -3.56 -9.93 18.87
CA VAL A 211 -3.43 -10.20 20.32
C VAL A 211 -3.93 -8.98 21.09
N VAL A 212 -5.01 -9.15 21.87
CA VAL A 212 -5.67 -8.04 22.54
C VAL A 212 -5.79 -8.28 24.05
N GLY A 213 -5.26 -7.34 24.80
CA GLY A 213 -5.34 -7.34 26.26
C GLY A 213 -5.93 -6.04 26.81
N GLU A 214 -6.51 -6.10 28.00
CA GLU A 214 -7.19 -4.99 28.66
C GLU A 214 -6.66 -4.77 30.08
N ILE A 215 -6.33 -3.53 30.39
CA ILE A 215 -6.28 -3.02 31.75
C ILE A 215 -7.60 -2.29 32.04
N ARG A 216 -8.50 -2.92 32.77
CA ARG A 216 -9.79 -2.32 33.11
C ARG A 216 -9.67 -1.39 34.30
N SER A 217 -9.95 -0.10 34.13
CA SER A 217 -9.92 0.88 35.19
C SER A 217 -10.98 0.58 36.27
N ARG A 218 -10.64 0.93 37.52
CA ARG A 218 -11.57 0.85 38.67
C ARG A 218 -12.49 2.07 38.77
N ASN A 219 -12.22 3.13 38.03
CA ASN A 219 -13.02 4.36 38.03
C ASN A 219 -14.34 4.16 37.32
N ARG A 220 -15.46 4.14 38.03
CA ARG A 220 -16.79 3.86 37.45
C ARG A 220 -17.24 4.87 36.37
N GLN A 221 -16.76 6.11 36.42
CA GLN A 221 -17.15 7.17 35.49
C GLN A 221 -16.50 7.03 34.15
N TYR A 222 -15.21 6.59 34.08
CA TYR A 222 -14.40 6.60 32.84
C TYR A 222 -13.94 5.22 32.39
N ARG A 223 -14.24 4.14 33.14
CA ARG A 223 -13.73 2.79 32.84
C ARG A 223 -14.19 2.21 31.52
N ASP A 224 -15.26 2.74 30.94
CA ASP A 224 -15.80 2.33 29.65
C ASP A 224 -15.25 3.18 28.49
N GLU A 225 -14.37 4.13 28.77
CA GLU A 225 -13.55 4.85 27.81
C GLU A 225 -12.14 4.24 27.79
N TYR A 226 -11.60 4.09 26.57
CA TYR A 226 -10.34 3.36 26.35
C TYR A 226 -9.31 4.23 25.64
N ILE A 227 -8.04 4.11 26.08
CA ILE A 227 -6.89 4.48 25.30
C ILE A 227 -6.37 3.18 24.68
N LEU A 228 -6.16 3.14 23.37
CA LEU A 228 -5.59 1.99 22.70
C LEU A 228 -4.12 2.23 22.40
N ILE A 229 -3.26 1.29 22.79
CA ILE A 229 -1.85 1.26 22.45
C ILE A 229 -1.66 0.07 21.51
N GLY A 230 -1.14 0.31 20.30
CA GLY A 230 -0.99 -0.68 19.26
C GLY A 230 0.41 -0.73 18.68
N ALA A 231 0.78 -1.92 18.21
CA ALA A 231 1.94 -2.19 17.37
C ALA A 231 1.66 -3.44 16.55
N HIS A 232 2.13 -3.52 15.31
CA HIS A 232 2.06 -4.79 14.59
C HIS A 232 3.22 -5.71 15.00
N PHE A 233 3.03 -7.02 14.86
CA PHE A 233 4.04 -8.02 15.22
C PHE A 233 4.37 -8.99 14.09
N ASP A 234 3.69 -8.86 12.95
CA ASP A 234 4.08 -9.55 11.73
C ASP A 234 5.20 -8.79 11.01
N HIS A 235 5.93 -9.50 10.15
CA HIS A 235 6.89 -8.93 9.23
C HIS A 235 6.92 -9.76 7.93
N ILE A 236 7.81 -9.42 6.99
CA ILE A 236 7.82 -9.98 5.62
C ILE A 236 8.36 -11.41 5.51
N GLY A 237 8.79 -12.03 6.60
CA GLY A 237 9.16 -13.45 6.68
C GLY A 237 10.45 -13.78 5.94
N MET A 238 10.39 -14.67 4.94
CA MET A 238 11.56 -15.13 4.17
C MET A 238 11.95 -14.22 3.01
N GLY A 239 11.26 -13.10 2.82
CA GLY A 239 11.53 -12.22 1.70
C GLY A 239 11.09 -12.80 0.35
N GLY A 240 11.85 -12.49 -0.71
CA GLY A 240 11.55 -12.92 -2.07
C GLY A 240 10.65 -11.94 -2.85
N VAL A 241 10.42 -12.23 -4.12
CA VAL A 241 9.64 -11.37 -5.01
C VAL A 241 8.21 -11.22 -4.53
N GLY A 242 7.77 -9.97 -4.32
CA GLY A 242 6.40 -9.63 -3.90
C GLY A 242 6.14 -9.75 -2.40
N SER A 243 7.16 -9.97 -1.59
CA SER A 243 7.07 -9.97 -0.13
C SER A 243 7.05 -8.57 0.49
N GLY A 244 7.53 -7.55 -0.20
CA GLY A 244 7.87 -6.24 0.35
C GLY A 244 9.38 -6.04 0.56
N SER A 245 10.19 -7.11 0.46
CA SER A 245 11.65 -7.02 0.62
C SER A 245 12.29 -6.06 -0.38
N ARG A 246 13.21 -5.24 0.10
CA ARG A 246 14.08 -4.38 -0.73
C ARG A 246 15.17 -5.17 -1.44
N LEU A 247 15.37 -6.44 -1.04
CA LEU A 247 16.26 -7.42 -1.67
C LEU A 247 15.43 -8.61 -2.22
N PRO A 248 14.60 -8.39 -3.24
CA PRO A 248 13.61 -9.38 -3.68
C PRO A 248 14.20 -10.65 -4.29
N ASN A 249 15.47 -10.62 -4.66
CA ASN A 249 16.20 -11.79 -5.18
C ASN A 249 16.82 -12.65 -4.07
N GLU A 250 16.76 -12.20 -2.82
CA GLU A 250 17.24 -12.94 -1.65
C GLU A 250 16.08 -13.61 -0.94
N TYR A 251 16.22 -14.93 -0.71
CA TYR A 251 15.24 -15.71 0.03
C TYR A 251 15.87 -16.16 1.36
N GLN A 252 15.73 -15.30 2.36
CA GLN A 252 16.24 -15.54 3.70
C GLN A 252 15.38 -14.83 4.75
N VAL A 253 15.56 -15.18 6.02
CA VAL A 253 14.82 -14.59 7.13
C VAL A 253 15.05 -13.08 7.18
N HIS A 254 13.96 -12.32 7.25
CA HIS A 254 13.93 -10.91 7.58
C HIS A 254 13.53 -10.80 9.05
N PRO A 255 14.46 -10.47 9.96
CA PRO A 255 14.20 -10.46 11.40
C PRO A 255 13.18 -9.40 11.83
N GLY A 256 13.15 -8.23 11.17
CA GLY A 256 12.24 -7.15 11.50
C GLY A 256 12.42 -6.64 12.93
N ALA A 257 13.67 -6.39 13.33
CA ALA A 257 13.96 -6.00 14.72
C ALA A 257 13.43 -4.62 15.05
N ASP A 258 13.56 -3.66 14.13
CA ASP A 258 12.93 -2.36 14.28
C ASP A 258 11.51 -2.38 13.70
N ASP A 259 11.32 -3.01 12.56
CA ASP A 259 10.03 -3.16 11.87
C ASP A 259 9.45 -4.59 12.01
N ASN A 260 8.60 -4.92 13.06
CA ASN A 260 8.26 -4.00 14.13
C ASN A 260 8.35 -4.72 15.49
N ALA A 261 9.47 -5.46 15.74
CA ALA A 261 9.67 -6.05 17.05
C ALA A 261 9.93 -4.97 18.12
N SER A 262 10.51 -3.80 17.76
CA SER A 262 10.68 -2.66 18.67
C SER A 262 9.33 -2.15 19.20
N GLY A 263 8.36 -1.89 18.34
CA GLY A 263 7.01 -1.47 18.73
C GLY A 263 6.30 -2.54 19.56
N THR A 264 6.45 -3.82 19.19
CA THR A 264 5.86 -4.94 19.94
C THR A 264 6.48 -5.10 21.34
N ALA A 265 7.81 -4.96 21.47
CA ALA A 265 8.49 -4.97 22.77
C ALA A 265 8.04 -3.78 23.62
N GLY A 266 7.96 -2.60 23.00
CA GLY A 266 7.46 -1.39 23.67
C GLY A 266 6.02 -1.54 24.18
N LEU A 267 5.15 -2.21 23.42
CA LEU A 267 3.79 -2.52 23.87
C LEU A 267 3.79 -3.38 25.15
N LEU A 268 4.68 -4.38 25.22
CA LEU A 268 4.80 -5.24 26.41
C LEU A 268 5.35 -4.48 27.63
N GLU A 269 6.36 -3.63 27.44
CA GLU A 269 6.93 -2.79 28.51
C GLU A 269 5.89 -1.79 29.04
N LEU A 270 5.13 -1.15 28.17
CA LEU A 270 4.03 -0.26 28.58
C LEU A 270 2.91 -1.01 29.29
N ALA A 271 2.59 -2.24 28.84
CA ALA A 271 1.60 -3.08 29.51
C ALA A 271 2.03 -3.43 30.94
N GLN A 272 3.29 -3.78 31.16
CA GLN A 272 3.84 -4.06 32.48
C GLN A 272 3.79 -2.81 33.39
N LYS A 273 4.29 -1.68 32.87
CA LYS A 273 4.38 -0.43 33.65
C LYS A 273 3.01 0.16 33.98
N LEU A 274 2.06 0.14 33.06
CA LEU A 274 0.70 0.63 33.27
C LEU A 274 -0.09 -0.30 34.21
N SER A 275 0.11 -1.62 34.12
CA SER A 275 -0.53 -2.59 35.02
C SER A 275 -0.11 -2.37 36.47
N SER A 276 1.16 -2.09 36.73
CA SER A 276 1.66 -1.80 38.08
C SER A 276 1.04 -0.52 38.68
N ASN A 277 0.52 0.37 37.83
CA ASN A 277 -0.08 1.65 38.20
C ASN A 277 -1.61 1.72 37.97
N ILE A 278 -2.28 0.59 37.88
CA ILE A 278 -3.72 0.50 37.53
C ILE A 278 -4.62 1.37 38.42
N ASN A 279 -4.29 1.52 39.69
CA ASN A 279 -5.09 2.30 40.66
C ASN A 279 -5.11 3.81 40.31
N ASN A 280 -4.16 4.28 39.55
CA ASN A 280 -4.03 5.68 39.15
C ASN A 280 -4.64 5.98 37.80
N LEU A 281 -5.08 4.96 37.04
CA LEU A 281 -5.72 5.11 35.74
C LEU A 281 -7.22 5.35 35.93
N LYS A 282 -7.77 6.38 35.28
CA LYS A 282 -9.22 6.63 35.25
C LYS A 282 -9.88 5.99 34.04
N ARG A 283 -9.26 6.07 32.86
CA ARG A 283 -9.67 5.33 31.66
C ARG A 283 -9.00 3.99 31.58
N SER A 284 -9.66 3.04 30.96
CA SER A 284 -9.11 1.73 30.65
C SER A 284 -8.08 1.81 29.51
N VAL A 285 -7.19 0.82 29.42
CA VAL A 285 -6.19 0.75 28.34
C VAL A 285 -6.34 -0.58 27.62
N LEU A 286 -6.42 -0.52 26.30
CA LEU A 286 -6.31 -1.69 25.42
C LEU A 286 -4.90 -1.76 24.84
N PHE A 287 -4.33 -2.96 24.85
CA PHE A 287 -3.08 -3.28 24.18
C PHE A 287 -3.39 -4.20 23.00
N VAL A 288 -3.00 -3.80 21.81
CA VAL A 288 -3.31 -4.57 20.60
C VAL A 288 -2.03 -4.80 19.80
N GLY A 289 -1.60 -6.06 19.76
CA GLY A 289 -0.66 -6.53 18.74
C GLY A 289 -1.45 -6.85 17.47
N PHE A 290 -1.20 -6.11 16.39
CA PHE A 290 -1.84 -6.35 15.10
C PHE A 290 -1.05 -7.37 14.30
N ASP A 291 -1.78 -8.25 13.61
CA ASP A 291 -1.22 -9.21 12.66
C ASP A 291 -1.52 -8.77 11.23
N ALA A 292 -0.67 -9.13 10.29
CA ALA A 292 -0.82 -8.84 8.87
C ALA A 292 -0.96 -7.33 8.52
N GLU A 293 -0.20 -6.49 9.19
CA GLU A 293 0.00 -5.09 8.83
C GLU A 293 0.64 -4.98 7.45
N GLU A 294 1.73 -5.74 7.23
CA GLU A 294 2.52 -5.86 6.00
C GLU A 294 1.71 -6.36 4.78
N LYS A 295 0.53 -6.89 5.02
CA LYS A 295 -0.44 -7.31 3.98
C LYS A 295 -1.53 -6.26 3.72
N GLY A 296 -1.35 -5.05 4.25
CA GLY A 296 -2.22 -3.91 4.06
C GLY A 296 -3.19 -3.69 5.20
N LEU A 297 -2.68 -3.63 6.43
CA LEU A 297 -3.40 -3.27 7.65
C LEU A 297 -4.58 -4.22 7.97
N LEU A 298 -4.44 -5.54 7.64
CA LEU A 298 -5.57 -6.46 7.75
C LEU A 298 -6.00 -6.67 9.19
N GLY A 299 -5.05 -6.72 10.13
CA GLY A 299 -5.34 -6.91 11.54
C GLY A 299 -6.08 -5.73 12.15
N SER A 300 -5.62 -4.50 11.93
CA SER A 300 -6.31 -3.31 12.45
C SER A 300 -7.68 -3.09 11.80
N LYS A 301 -7.84 -3.39 10.52
CA LYS A 301 -9.15 -3.39 9.84
C LYS A 301 -10.10 -4.39 10.47
N HIS A 302 -9.65 -5.63 10.70
CA HIS A 302 -10.45 -6.65 11.37
C HIS A 302 -10.77 -6.27 12.83
N PHE A 303 -9.83 -5.64 13.53
CA PHE A 303 -10.09 -5.13 14.88
C PHE A 303 -11.21 -4.10 14.89
N ILE A 304 -11.22 -3.14 13.96
CA ILE A 304 -12.30 -2.14 13.84
C ILE A 304 -13.67 -2.79 13.56
N GLU A 305 -13.71 -3.82 12.73
CA GLU A 305 -14.95 -4.52 12.34
C GLU A 305 -15.50 -5.41 13.45
N SER A 306 -14.63 -5.94 14.31
CA SER A 306 -14.97 -6.96 15.32
C SER A 306 -14.37 -6.64 16.70
N SER A 307 -14.31 -5.36 17.06
CA SER A 307 -13.72 -4.89 18.30
C SER A 307 -14.42 -5.46 19.54
N PRO A 308 -13.68 -5.81 20.62
CA PRO A 308 -14.27 -6.27 21.89
C PRO A 308 -14.98 -5.15 22.65
N VAL A 309 -14.77 -3.90 22.25
CA VAL A 309 -15.39 -2.71 22.83
C VAL A 309 -16.03 -1.88 21.72
N LYS A 310 -16.97 -1.01 22.09
CA LYS A 310 -17.53 -0.07 21.11
C LYS A 310 -16.44 0.88 20.62
N ILE A 311 -16.36 1.06 19.31
CA ILE A 311 -15.30 1.86 18.66
C ILE A 311 -15.34 3.32 19.12
N GLU A 312 -16.53 3.87 19.32
CA GLU A 312 -16.73 5.23 19.85
C GLU A 312 -16.23 5.42 21.30
N ASN A 313 -15.98 4.33 22.03
CA ASN A 313 -15.39 4.37 23.37
C ASN A 313 -13.86 4.43 23.36
N ILE A 314 -13.23 4.22 22.21
CA ILE A 314 -11.79 4.42 22.04
C ILE A 314 -11.55 5.93 21.91
N THR A 315 -10.92 6.52 22.90
CA THR A 315 -10.72 7.98 22.98
C THR A 315 -9.48 8.45 22.22
N THR A 316 -8.50 7.57 22.08
CA THR A 316 -7.23 7.82 21.39
C THR A 316 -6.60 6.49 21.03
N MET A 317 -5.98 6.41 19.85
CA MET A 317 -5.11 5.31 19.45
C MET A 317 -3.67 5.81 19.36
N ILE A 318 -2.77 5.15 20.11
CA ILE A 318 -1.33 5.38 20.09
C ILE A 318 -0.69 4.21 19.38
N ASN A 319 -0.10 4.46 18.22
CA ASN A 319 0.59 3.46 17.42
C ASN A 319 2.10 3.58 17.55
N MET A 320 2.76 2.46 17.72
CA MET A 320 4.23 2.37 17.72
C MET A 320 4.68 1.48 16.57
N ASP A 321 5.50 2.05 15.71
CA ASP A 321 6.04 1.33 14.56
C ASP A 321 7.43 1.88 14.26
N MET A 322 8.43 0.99 14.30
CA MET A 322 9.84 1.32 14.17
C MET A 322 10.29 2.40 15.17
N ILE A 323 10.26 2.08 16.47
CA ILE A 323 10.66 2.99 17.55
C ILE A 323 12.07 2.72 18.09
N GLY A 324 12.77 1.73 17.55
CA GLY A 324 14.06 1.25 18.08
C GLY A 324 15.30 1.88 17.42
N ARG A 325 15.17 2.77 16.43
CA ARG A 325 16.32 3.34 15.70
C ARG A 325 16.43 4.86 15.85
N MET A 326 16.03 5.41 17.00
CA MET A 326 16.19 6.83 17.27
C MET A 326 17.62 7.30 17.03
N SER A 327 17.82 8.20 16.06
CA SER A 327 19.08 8.86 15.72
C SER A 327 19.03 10.33 16.12
N ASP A 328 20.20 10.95 16.34
CA ASP A 328 20.34 12.37 16.65
C ASP A 328 19.40 12.89 17.76
N SER A 329 19.05 11.99 18.69
CA SER A 329 18.11 12.26 19.78
C SER A 329 16.77 12.83 19.26
N SER A 330 16.29 12.38 18.11
CA SER A 330 15.06 12.85 17.46
C SER A 330 14.16 11.70 17.05
N TYR A 331 12.86 11.90 17.12
CA TYR A 331 11.84 11.00 16.56
C TYR A 331 10.57 11.76 16.20
N THR A 332 9.73 11.11 15.41
CA THR A 332 8.50 11.71 14.86
C THR A 332 7.26 11.23 15.60
N VAL A 333 6.31 12.16 15.82
CA VAL A 333 4.94 11.83 16.21
C VAL A 333 3.98 12.34 15.14
N GLY A 334 3.39 11.41 14.38
CA GLY A 334 2.34 11.68 13.40
C GLY A 334 0.96 11.79 14.06
N GLY A 335 -0.02 12.32 13.32
CA GLY A 335 -1.40 12.43 13.79
C GLY A 335 -1.67 13.57 14.77
N VAL A 336 -0.70 14.43 15.03
CA VAL A 336 -0.82 15.50 16.04
C VAL A 336 -1.99 16.43 15.76
N GLY A 337 -2.33 16.67 14.48
CA GLY A 337 -3.49 17.48 14.08
C GLY A 337 -4.85 16.81 14.31
N THR A 338 -4.91 15.53 14.73
CA THR A 338 -6.17 14.81 14.89
C THR A 338 -6.95 15.17 16.15
N SER A 339 -6.35 15.95 17.04
CA SER A 339 -7.02 16.59 18.18
C SER A 339 -6.39 17.93 18.51
N PRO A 340 -7.16 18.97 18.83
CA PRO A 340 -6.64 20.26 19.27
C PRO A 340 -5.80 20.20 20.56
N LEU A 341 -5.95 19.11 21.32
CA LEU A 341 -5.20 18.88 22.56
C LEU A 341 -3.74 18.50 22.32
N PHE A 342 -3.44 17.78 21.23
CA PHE A 342 -2.21 17.00 21.12
C PHE A 342 -0.96 17.87 21.03
N GLU A 343 -0.92 18.89 20.18
CA GLU A 343 0.28 19.70 19.98
C GLU A 343 0.76 20.31 21.32
N HIS A 344 -0.14 20.98 22.03
CA HIS A 344 0.19 21.59 23.31
C HIS A 344 0.56 20.54 24.39
N LEU A 345 -0.14 19.41 24.41
CA LEU A 345 0.14 18.33 25.39
C LEU A 345 1.52 17.73 25.16
N LEU A 346 1.85 17.41 23.91
CA LEU A 346 3.13 16.84 23.53
C LEU A 346 4.28 17.78 23.85
N ASP A 347 4.16 19.07 23.55
CA ASP A 347 5.14 20.09 23.93
C ASP A 347 5.32 20.21 25.43
N SER A 348 4.22 20.18 26.17
CA SER A 348 4.27 20.23 27.63
C SER A 348 5.02 19.04 28.24
N LEU A 349 4.74 17.84 27.75
CA LEU A 349 5.38 16.60 28.21
C LEU A 349 6.85 16.48 27.76
N LYS A 350 7.24 17.16 26.68
CA LYS A 350 8.62 17.17 26.18
C LYS A 350 9.58 17.96 27.08
N LYS A 351 9.09 18.95 27.85
CA LYS A 351 9.95 19.84 28.63
C LYS A 351 10.90 19.08 29.55
N GLY A 352 12.20 19.40 29.43
CA GLY A 352 13.27 18.80 30.24
C GLY A 352 13.73 17.41 29.78
N ARG A 353 13.25 16.90 28.63
CA ARG A 353 13.67 15.62 28.07
C ARG A 353 14.81 15.77 27.07
N PRO A 354 15.73 14.79 27.00
CA PRO A 354 16.95 14.89 26.19
C PRO A 354 16.72 14.44 24.73
N PHE A 355 15.61 14.84 24.09
CA PHE A 355 15.32 14.51 22.70
C PHE A 355 14.51 15.62 22.01
N ASN A 356 14.56 15.63 20.70
CA ASN A 356 13.75 16.45 19.84
C ASN A 356 12.52 15.68 19.35
N LEU A 357 11.38 16.36 19.29
CA LEU A 357 10.14 15.81 18.79
C LEU A 357 9.75 16.51 17.51
N VAL A 358 9.66 15.74 16.42
CA VAL A 358 9.14 16.22 15.15
C VAL A 358 7.65 15.90 15.12
N MET A 359 6.81 16.95 15.05
CA MET A 359 5.36 16.79 15.03
C MET A 359 4.81 16.84 13.63
N ASN A 360 4.05 15.81 13.23
CA ASN A 360 3.40 15.73 11.93
C ASN A 360 1.87 15.73 12.10
N LYS A 361 1.17 16.67 11.42
CA LYS A 361 -0.27 16.90 11.63
C LYS A 361 -1.19 15.83 11.02
N PRO A 362 -0.96 15.29 9.80
CA PRO A 362 -1.85 14.33 9.17
C PRO A 362 -2.12 13.10 10.02
N GLY A 363 -3.41 12.70 10.08
CA GLY A 363 -3.84 11.49 10.82
C GLY A 363 -3.83 10.23 9.99
N PHE A 364 -3.75 10.33 8.66
CA PHE A 364 -3.59 9.20 7.77
C PHE A 364 -2.11 8.97 7.49
N GLY A 365 -1.66 7.71 7.58
CA GLY A 365 -0.26 7.35 7.40
C GLY A 365 -0.08 5.87 7.04
N PRO A 366 1.17 5.40 6.93
CA PRO A 366 1.50 4.09 6.39
C PRO A 366 1.46 2.95 7.43
N SER A 367 0.74 3.10 8.54
CA SER A 367 0.66 2.08 9.59
C SER A 367 -0.74 2.00 10.19
N ASP A 368 -0.98 1.13 11.16
CA ASP A 368 -2.28 0.74 11.73
C ASP A 368 -3.13 1.92 12.26
N HIS A 369 -2.50 3.03 12.70
CA HIS A 369 -3.22 4.23 13.15
C HIS A 369 -4.15 4.80 12.06
N ALA A 370 -3.80 4.63 10.77
CA ALA A 370 -4.62 5.09 9.66
C ALA A 370 -6.04 4.50 9.71
N THR A 371 -6.17 3.23 10.05
CA THR A 371 -7.46 2.54 10.15
C THR A 371 -8.36 3.19 11.20
N PHE A 372 -7.81 3.61 12.34
CA PHE A 372 -8.55 4.29 13.41
C PHE A 372 -8.90 5.73 13.04
N TYR A 373 -7.99 6.44 12.40
CA TYR A 373 -8.26 7.79 11.91
C TYR A 373 -9.46 7.83 10.94
N THR A 374 -9.64 6.82 10.09
CA THR A 374 -10.81 6.73 9.20
C THR A 374 -12.14 6.67 9.96
N LYS A 375 -12.11 6.25 11.23
CA LYS A 375 -13.27 6.13 12.13
C LYS A 375 -13.44 7.30 13.11
N ASP A 376 -12.83 8.44 12.80
CA ASP A 376 -12.91 9.64 13.64
C ASP A 376 -12.34 9.47 15.06
N ILE A 377 -11.36 8.58 15.20
CA ILE A 377 -10.61 8.41 16.46
C ILE A 377 -9.33 9.27 16.36
N PRO A 378 -9.04 10.11 17.37
CA PRO A 378 -7.76 10.80 17.47
C PRO A 378 -6.61 9.82 17.54
N VAL A 379 -5.56 9.99 16.72
CA VAL A 379 -4.44 9.07 16.61
C VAL A 379 -3.11 9.77 16.83
N LEU A 380 -2.15 9.05 17.40
CA LEU A 380 -0.74 9.45 17.48
C LEU A 380 0.12 8.29 17.02
N PHE A 381 1.06 8.57 16.12
CA PHE A 381 1.93 7.59 15.49
C PHE A 381 3.39 7.88 15.83
N PHE A 382 4.00 7.03 16.63
CA PHE A 382 5.39 7.13 17.07
C PHE A 382 6.30 6.35 16.13
N PHE A 383 7.34 7.02 15.61
CA PHE A 383 8.21 6.52 14.58
C PHE A 383 9.61 7.13 14.69
N SER A 384 10.66 6.32 14.68
CA SER A 384 12.05 6.79 14.79
C SER A 384 12.74 7.10 13.47
N GLY A 385 12.09 6.84 12.34
CA GLY A 385 12.60 7.08 11.00
C GLY A 385 12.89 5.81 10.20
N VAL A 386 13.00 5.94 8.88
CA VAL A 386 13.44 4.85 8.01
C VAL A 386 14.97 4.76 8.05
N HIS A 387 15.50 3.55 8.02
CA HIS A 387 16.94 3.26 7.98
C HIS A 387 17.28 2.35 6.80
N ASP A 388 18.57 2.20 6.51
CA ASP A 388 19.03 1.47 5.32
C ASP A 388 18.66 -0.02 5.36
N GLU A 389 18.55 -0.60 6.55
CA GLU A 389 18.21 -2.01 6.77
C GLU A 389 16.71 -2.29 6.72
N TYR A 390 15.84 -1.28 6.63
CA TYR A 390 14.39 -1.44 6.53
C TYR A 390 14.01 -2.41 5.41
N HIS A 391 13.17 -3.40 5.72
CA HIS A 391 12.71 -4.45 4.81
C HIS A 391 13.87 -5.27 4.18
N THR A 392 14.95 -5.48 4.95
CA THR A 392 16.09 -6.34 4.55
C THR A 392 16.43 -7.34 5.66
N PRO A 393 17.18 -8.41 5.35
CA PRO A 393 17.68 -9.34 6.36
C PRO A 393 18.63 -8.71 7.40
N ALA A 394 19.08 -7.49 7.16
CA ALA A 394 20.01 -6.78 8.05
C ALA A 394 19.30 -6.02 9.19
N ASP A 395 17.97 -5.91 9.20
CA ASP A 395 17.24 -5.32 10.33
C ASP A 395 17.25 -6.25 11.55
N THR A 396 18.35 -6.19 12.28
CA THR A 396 18.67 -7.10 13.40
C THR A 396 18.68 -6.38 14.74
N TRP A 397 18.45 -7.11 15.83
CA TRP A 397 18.35 -6.58 17.19
C TRP A 397 19.62 -5.85 17.68
N GLN A 398 20.79 -6.19 17.15
CA GLN A 398 22.07 -5.54 17.48
C GLN A 398 22.08 -4.05 17.12
N LEU A 399 21.24 -3.65 16.19
CA LEU A 399 21.16 -2.28 15.71
C LEU A 399 20.16 -1.42 16.48
N ILE A 400 19.41 -2.02 17.41
CA ILE A 400 18.41 -1.30 18.21
C ILE A 400 19.08 -0.37 19.23
N ASN A 401 18.65 0.89 19.23
CA ASN A 401 19.02 1.89 20.22
C ASN A 401 18.12 1.78 21.45
N LEU A 402 18.41 0.81 22.34
CA LEU A 402 17.61 0.56 23.54
C LEU A 402 17.42 1.79 24.43
N ARG A 403 18.43 2.69 24.49
CA ARG A 403 18.32 3.93 25.28
C ARG A 403 17.33 4.90 24.63
N GLY A 404 17.39 5.03 23.33
CA GLY A 404 16.46 5.85 22.56
C GLY A 404 15.03 5.35 22.67
N GLU A 405 14.83 4.05 22.45
CA GLU A 405 13.53 3.39 22.59
C GLU A 405 12.95 3.59 23.99
N LYS A 406 13.75 3.41 25.03
CA LYS A 406 13.33 3.69 26.41
C LYS A 406 12.84 5.12 26.60
N HIS A 407 13.50 6.12 26.01
CA HIS A 407 13.05 7.51 26.09
C HIS A 407 11.68 7.71 25.42
N ILE A 408 11.46 7.06 24.28
CA ILE A 408 10.16 7.08 23.58
C ILE A 408 9.08 6.43 24.47
N LEU A 409 9.36 5.25 25.04
CA LEU A 409 8.41 4.53 25.89
C LEU A 409 8.08 5.29 27.21
N ASP A 410 9.06 5.92 27.85
CA ASP A 410 8.80 6.76 29.02
C ASP A 410 7.90 7.96 28.65
N TYR A 411 8.05 8.50 27.45
CA TYR A 411 7.21 9.58 26.98
C TYR A 411 5.78 9.10 26.67
N ILE A 412 5.62 7.96 25.99
CA ILE A 412 4.31 7.35 25.72
C ILE A 412 3.60 6.96 27.02
N TYR A 413 4.35 6.48 28.02
CA TYR A 413 3.78 6.19 29.33
C TYR A 413 3.18 7.45 29.98
N ASP A 414 3.93 8.56 30.04
CA ASP A 414 3.45 9.81 30.62
C ASP A 414 2.27 10.41 29.84
N LEU A 415 2.31 10.32 28.52
CA LEU A 415 1.20 10.70 27.64
C LEU A 415 -0.06 9.88 27.95
N THR A 416 0.07 8.56 28.00
CA THR A 416 -1.04 7.65 28.32
C THR A 416 -1.59 7.91 29.72
N TYR A 417 -0.71 8.10 30.67
CA TYR A 417 -1.07 8.42 32.06
C TYR A 417 -1.85 9.73 32.15
N TYR A 418 -1.40 10.79 31.46
CA TYR A 418 -2.12 12.06 31.37
C TYR A 418 -3.50 11.88 30.71
N LEU A 419 -3.56 11.27 29.53
CA LEU A 419 -4.80 11.05 28.79
C LEU A 419 -5.80 10.19 29.59
N SER A 420 -5.32 9.22 30.36
CA SER A 420 -6.19 8.39 31.18
C SER A 420 -6.88 9.21 32.27
N ARG A 421 -6.28 10.28 32.77
CA ARG A 421 -6.74 11.10 33.89
C ARG A 421 -7.43 12.41 33.48
N ALA A 422 -7.25 12.81 32.23
CA ALA A 422 -7.82 14.05 31.71
C ALA A 422 -9.36 14.10 31.90
N PRO A 423 -9.92 15.21 32.35
CA PRO A 423 -11.37 15.32 32.63
C PRO A 423 -12.21 15.21 31.35
N LYS A 424 -11.65 15.59 30.21
CA LYS A 424 -12.28 15.48 28.91
C LYS A 424 -11.46 14.56 28.02
N ARG A 425 -12.13 13.77 27.19
CA ARG A 425 -11.47 12.97 26.13
C ARG A 425 -10.95 13.89 25.04
N PRO A 426 -9.87 13.53 24.32
CA PRO A 426 -9.46 14.26 23.12
C PRO A 426 -10.61 14.35 22.14
N ALA A 427 -10.92 15.55 21.67
CA ALA A 427 -11.91 15.74 20.62
C ALA A 427 -11.27 15.44 19.26
N PHE A 428 -11.97 14.70 18.43
CA PHE A 428 -11.48 14.43 17.06
C PHE A 428 -11.53 15.71 16.22
N GLN A 429 -10.46 15.92 15.46
CA GLN A 429 -10.34 16.92 14.42
C GLN A 429 -9.80 16.28 13.17
N LYS A 430 -10.42 16.56 12.02
CA LYS A 430 -9.91 16.07 10.74
C LYS A 430 -8.58 16.75 10.40
N ALA A 431 -7.55 15.94 10.20
CA ALA A 431 -6.20 16.37 9.85
C ALA A 431 -5.72 15.59 8.61
N GLY A 432 -5.90 16.18 7.45
CA GLY A 432 -5.62 15.55 6.16
C GLY A 432 -6.75 14.64 5.64
N PRO A 433 -6.53 13.93 4.51
CA PRO A 433 -7.50 13.02 3.92
C PRO A 433 -7.75 11.82 4.83
N LYS A 434 -8.96 11.27 4.82
CA LYS A 434 -9.31 10.02 5.55
C LYS A 434 -9.04 8.75 4.77
N GLU A 435 -8.97 8.88 3.49
CA GLU A 435 -8.52 7.82 2.60
C GLU A 435 -7.13 8.22 2.17
N GLY A 436 -6.20 7.27 2.17
CA GLY A 436 -5.03 7.48 1.36
C GLY A 436 -5.57 7.91 0.02
N GLN A 437 -5.12 8.99 -0.52
CA GLN A 437 -5.10 9.18 -1.95
C GLN A 437 -4.15 8.14 -2.56
N MET A 438 -4.37 6.88 -2.21
CA MET A 438 -4.33 5.78 -3.11
C MET A 438 -5.60 5.84 -4.00
N GLY A 439 -5.92 6.98 -4.51
CA GLY A 439 -6.34 7.10 -5.87
C GLY A 439 -5.26 6.34 -6.61
N ALA A 440 -5.63 5.41 -7.49
CA ALA A 440 -4.75 4.54 -8.25
C ALA A 440 -3.38 5.19 -8.40
N PRO A 441 -2.27 4.58 -7.97
CA PRO A 441 -1.02 5.26 -7.65
C PRO A 441 -0.82 6.33 -8.69
N LYS A 442 -0.80 7.62 -8.30
CA LYS A 442 -0.59 8.71 -9.27
C LYS A 442 0.67 8.29 -9.97
N LYS A 443 0.54 7.73 -11.18
CA LYS A 443 1.66 7.15 -11.90
C LYS A 443 2.52 8.34 -12.24
N PHE A 444 3.58 8.50 -11.50
CA PHE A 444 4.55 9.56 -11.76
C PHE A 444 5.10 9.33 -13.16
N LYS A 445 4.99 10.33 -13.99
CA LYS A 445 5.62 10.33 -15.33
C LYS A 445 7.13 10.41 -15.23
N VAL A 446 7.61 10.80 -14.06
CA VAL A 446 9.02 10.99 -13.70
C VAL A 446 9.31 10.40 -12.33
N SER A 447 10.57 10.03 -12.09
CA SER A 447 11.09 9.67 -10.76
C SER A 447 12.14 10.69 -10.39
N PHE A 448 12.06 11.23 -9.19
CA PHE A 448 13.09 12.15 -8.71
C PHE A 448 14.37 11.41 -8.30
N GLY A 449 14.23 10.17 -7.82
CA GLY A 449 15.37 9.33 -7.43
C GLY A 449 15.88 9.61 -6.02
N ILE A 450 15.01 10.12 -5.14
CA ILE A 450 15.28 10.29 -3.70
C ILE A 450 14.50 9.26 -2.88
N VAL A 451 14.91 9.08 -1.63
CA VAL A 451 14.09 8.55 -0.54
C VAL A 451 13.59 9.75 0.23
N PRO A 452 12.30 10.12 0.08
CA PRO A 452 11.76 11.26 0.81
C PRO A 452 11.59 10.90 2.28
N SER A 453 11.92 11.83 3.17
CA SER A 453 11.57 11.69 4.58
C SER A 453 10.06 11.77 4.76
N TYR A 454 9.52 10.86 5.55
CA TYR A 454 8.14 10.98 6.05
C TYR A 454 8.03 12.00 7.20
N ASN A 455 9.16 12.55 7.63
CA ASN A 455 9.24 13.64 8.58
C ASN A 455 8.96 14.96 7.85
N SER A 456 7.70 15.42 7.84
CA SER A 456 7.43 16.77 7.36
C SER A 456 7.98 17.76 8.38
N THR A 457 9.00 18.50 8.01
CA THR A 457 9.39 19.70 8.74
C THR A 457 8.46 20.85 8.30
N GLU A 458 8.20 21.85 9.15
CA GLU A 458 7.50 23.08 8.73
C GLU A 458 8.22 23.81 7.57
N LYS A 459 9.36 23.29 7.15
CA LYS A 459 10.29 23.89 6.20
C LYS A 459 10.33 23.23 4.82
N GLY A 460 9.66 22.12 4.58
CA GLY A 460 9.73 21.38 3.31
C GLY A 460 9.87 19.88 3.47
N LEU A 461 10.23 19.17 2.41
CA LEU A 461 10.44 17.71 2.39
C LEU A 461 11.94 17.38 2.50
N GLU A 462 12.35 16.78 3.59
CA GLU A 462 13.72 16.32 3.78
C GLU A 462 14.03 15.09 2.92
N VAL A 463 15.27 14.97 2.47
CA VAL A 463 15.80 13.86 1.68
C VAL A 463 16.53 12.89 2.61
N ASP A 464 15.93 11.74 2.94
CA ASP A 464 16.55 10.69 3.76
C ASP A 464 17.63 9.92 3.02
N GLY A 465 17.63 9.96 1.69
CA GLY A 465 18.64 9.29 0.87
C GLY A 465 18.42 9.47 -0.64
N ILE A 466 19.39 8.99 -1.40
CA ILE A 466 19.30 8.91 -2.86
C ILE A 466 18.99 7.46 -3.24
N SER A 467 17.83 7.22 -3.83
CA SER A 467 17.38 5.87 -4.21
C SER A 467 17.98 5.38 -5.53
N ARG A 468 18.50 6.32 -6.34
CA ARG A 468 19.12 6.02 -7.65
C ARG A 468 20.27 6.96 -7.93
N GLY A 469 21.51 6.42 -7.96
CA GLY A 469 22.71 7.20 -8.23
C GLY A 469 22.79 7.77 -9.66
N ASP A 470 22.01 7.24 -10.60
CA ASP A 470 21.84 7.74 -11.97
C ASP A 470 20.57 8.57 -12.16
N GLY A 471 19.82 8.80 -11.08
CA GLY A 471 18.54 9.52 -11.07
C GLY A 471 18.67 11.05 -11.21
N PRO A 472 17.55 11.75 -11.48
CA PRO A 472 17.51 13.20 -11.60
C PRO A 472 18.12 13.94 -10.40
N ALA A 473 17.77 13.56 -9.17
CA ALA A 473 18.28 14.16 -7.96
C ALA A 473 19.81 14.03 -7.82
N ALA A 474 20.34 12.81 -8.02
CA ALA A 474 21.79 12.59 -7.95
C ALA A 474 22.56 13.40 -8.99
N LYS A 475 22.06 13.44 -10.23
CA LYS A 475 22.69 14.22 -11.32
C LYS A 475 22.65 15.72 -11.07
N ALA A 476 21.62 16.21 -10.39
CA ALA A 476 21.52 17.62 -9.99
C ALA A 476 22.32 17.94 -8.72
N GLY A 477 22.92 16.95 -8.07
CA GLY A 477 23.73 17.17 -6.87
C GLY A 477 22.92 17.29 -5.57
N ILE A 478 21.68 16.74 -5.55
CA ILE A 478 20.91 16.60 -4.31
C ILE A 478 21.51 15.47 -3.48
N ILE A 479 21.62 15.68 -2.18
CA ILE A 479 22.22 14.74 -1.24
C ILE A 479 21.27 14.48 -0.05
N LYS A 480 21.58 13.45 0.74
CA LYS A 480 20.90 13.21 2.03
C LYS A 480 21.01 14.42 2.95
N GLY A 481 19.91 14.78 3.61
CA GLY A 481 19.84 15.93 4.51
C GLY A 481 19.41 17.24 3.84
N ASP A 482 19.29 17.29 2.50
CA ASP A 482 18.68 18.42 1.82
C ASP A 482 17.19 18.50 2.14
N VAL A 483 16.64 19.70 2.26
CA VAL A 483 15.21 19.93 2.42
C VAL A 483 14.66 20.55 1.14
N ILE A 484 13.80 19.84 0.42
CA ILE A 484 13.16 20.35 -0.80
C ILE A 484 12.04 21.31 -0.40
N LYS A 485 12.19 22.58 -0.77
CA LYS A 485 11.26 23.66 -0.47
C LYS A 485 10.25 23.91 -1.57
N ALA A 486 10.68 23.77 -2.83
CA ALA A 486 9.83 23.97 -3.99
C ALA A 486 10.33 23.16 -5.19
N ILE A 487 9.41 22.76 -6.06
CA ILE A 487 9.69 22.19 -7.39
C ILE A 487 8.93 23.05 -8.42
N ASN A 488 9.65 23.55 -9.44
CA ASN A 488 9.09 24.41 -10.47
C ASN A 488 8.30 25.59 -9.87
N GLU A 489 8.96 26.32 -8.96
CA GLU A 489 8.42 27.49 -8.23
C GLU A 489 7.23 27.21 -7.30
N LYS A 490 6.75 25.98 -7.24
CA LYS A 490 5.62 25.59 -6.39
C LYS A 490 6.12 25.03 -5.06
N PRO A 491 5.67 25.58 -3.93
CA PRO A 491 6.13 25.16 -2.61
C PRO A 491 5.78 23.70 -2.33
N ILE A 492 6.60 23.08 -1.49
CA ILE A 492 6.45 21.74 -0.96
C ILE A 492 6.59 21.81 0.55
N ASN A 493 5.54 21.45 1.26
CA ASN A 493 5.50 21.43 2.71
C ASN A 493 5.45 20.01 3.28
N ASP A 494 5.05 19.03 2.45
CA ASP A 494 4.94 17.62 2.85
C ASP A 494 5.12 16.66 1.67
N ILE A 495 5.12 15.36 1.97
CA ILE A 495 5.24 14.28 1.00
C ILE A 495 4.10 14.28 -0.03
N TYR A 496 2.90 14.70 0.36
CA TYR A 496 1.73 14.68 -0.54
C TYR A 496 1.82 15.80 -1.59
N GLU A 497 2.24 16.98 -1.18
CA GLU A 497 2.51 18.08 -2.10
C GLU A 497 3.67 17.74 -3.05
N TYR A 498 4.74 17.11 -2.53
CA TYR A 498 5.82 16.57 -3.36
C TYR A 498 5.30 15.58 -4.40
N MET A 499 4.50 14.60 -3.99
CA MET A 499 3.89 13.64 -4.91
C MET A 499 2.98 14.33 -5.93
N ASP A 500 2.22 15.35 -5.53
CA ASP A 500 1.38 16.12 -6.44
C ASP A 500 2.22 16.84 -7.49
N ARG A 501 3.30 17.52 -7.06
CA ARG A 501 4.22 18.20 -7.99
C ARG A 501 4.87 17.22 -8.98
N LEU A 502 5.39 16.09 -8.51
CA LEU A 502 5.95 15.06 -9.39
C LEU A 502 4.95 14.56 -10.43
N SER A 503 3.68 14.41 -10.06
CA SER A 503 2.63 13.94 -10.96
C SER A 503 2.39 14.86 -12.16
N THR A 504 2.73 16.15 -12.03
CA THR A 504 2.55 17.17 -13.07
C THR A 504 3.76 17.32 -13.99
N LEU A 505 4.92 16.75 -13.61
CA LEU A 505 6.16 16.88 -14.38
C LEU A 505 6.21 15.90 -15.56
N LYS A 506 6.97 16.30 -16.58
CA LYS A 506 7.19 15.48 -17.79
C LYS A 506 8.65 15.06 -17.89
N LYS A 507 8.89 13.89 -18.48
CA LYS A 507 10.26 13.41 -18.76
C LYS A 507 10.99 14.33 -19.73
N GLY A 508 12.26 14.56 -19.47
CA GLY A 508 13.13 15.42 -20.29
C GLY A 508 12.95 16.91 -20.04
N VAL A 509 12.07 17.30 -19.11
CA VAL A 509 11.90 18.70 -18.73
C VAL A 509 12.84 19.04 -17.58
N THR A 510 13.58 20.12 -17.72
CA THR A 510 14.40 20.70 -16.65
C THR A 510 13.59 21.75 -15.91
N VAL A 511 13.51 21.63 -14.60
CA VAL A 511 12.82 22.60 -13.73
C VAL A 511 13.70 22.98 -12.56
N PRO A 512 13.57 24.23 -12.06
CA PRO A 512 14.25 24.67 -10.85
C PRO A 512 13.67 23.95 -9.64
N VAL A 513 14.54 23.43 -8.79
CA VAL A 513 14.22 22.84 -7.49
C VAL A 513 14.93 23.65 -6.42
N LEU A 514 14.15 24.28 -5.56
CA LEU A 514 14.67 25.00 -4.41
C LEU A 514 14.88 24.01 -3.26
N ILE A 515 16.10 23.93 -2.77
CA ILE A 515 16.47 23.13 -1.59
C ILE A 515 17.06 24.04 -0.51
N GLU A 516 16.98 23.59 0.73
CA GLU A 516 17.77 24.13 1.85
C GLU A 516 18.83 23.09 2.23
N ARG A 517 20.10 23.50 2.25
CA ARG A 517 21.26 22.73 2.69
C ARG A 517 22.06 23.55 3.68
N GLU A 518 22.27 23.02 4.89
CA GLU A 518 23.01 23.74 5.95
C GLU A 518 22.46 25.16 6.22
N ASN A 519 21.14 25.31 6.25
CA ASN A 519 20.41 26.59 6.40
C ASN A 519 20.66 27.61 5.27
N LYS A 520 21.11 27.17 4.09
CA LYS A 520 21.25 28.00 2.90
C LYS A 520 20.31 27.50 1.81
N GLU A 521 19.57 28.42 1.21
CA GLU A 521 18.73 28.11 0.06
C GLU A 521 19.59 28.01 -1.22
N ILE A 522 19.40 26.93 -1.96
CA ILE A 522 20.11 26.63 -3.21
C ILE A 522 19.06 26.24 -4.25
N VAL A 523 19.15 26.81 -5.43
CA VAL A 523 18.34 26.40 -6.58
C VAL A 523 19.17 25.48 -7.46
N LEU A 524 18.65 24.28 -7.72
CA LEU A 524 19.27 23.30 -8.59
C LEU A 524 18.36 23.03 -9.80
N ASP A 525 18.94 23.02 -10.98
CA ASP A 525 18.23 22.64 -12.20
C ASP A 525 18.17 21.12 -12.31
N VAL A 526 16.98 20.56 -12.20
CA VAL A 526 16.74 19.11 -12.23
C VAL A 526 16.07 18.72 -13.54
N THR A 527 16.70 17.83 -14.29
CA THR A 527 16.14 17.23 -15.51
C THR A 527 15.48 15.91 -15.16
N PHE A 528 14.17 15.84 -15.28
CA PHE A 528 13.36 14.67 -14.94
C PHE A 528 13.26 13.64 -16.05
#